data_20e3ee81c00a90b56644c2aaa1711616
#
_entry.id   20e3ee81c00a90b56644c2aaa1711616
#
_cell.length_a   1.000
_cell.length_b   1.000
_cell.length_c   1.000
_cell.angle_alpha   90.00
_cell.angle_beta   90.00
_cell.angle_gamma   90.00
#
_symmetry.space_group_name_H-M   'P 1'
#
loop_
_entity.id
_entity.type
_entity.pdbx_description
1 polymer ?
#
loop_
_entity_poly.entity_id
_entity_poly.type
_entity_poly.pdbx_seq_one_letter_code
_entity_poly.pdbx_strand_id
1 'polypeptide(L)'
;MVVSLVMGWTLFCTTGCWDRVEIDERGFVVGVGIDIPDEQEQGAAEEGNGFAERDYLVTYQLVVPSRLKRAGSSGSSDQSYFNITLRGDTLSSLTAKLSSKTSRSPFFEHLQVVIVSDQVARREGAFSDIMDYFVREKEMRRSLSVMVSNGKAKDILNIKPPNEEMPTKFIHSAAQNTQESSRMLEVSRLGKVHASLLKRDSFLIQLISITKEHNIFINGSALFDGRSNRFIGFLDGEDTAGTNYIRDLVKGGVINAKLNGQLVAYGIERVKRKMHAQITGEKQVTFYIDIHTMGTLEQIYKQMDITKKKIILTLEDRIDQDIARITNHVVKILQQDYGRDVLELGAYLSQEHYAQWEKIKDNWEEGENLFSKSKIIIKVNSIVKRTGNVIESEKD
;
A
#
# COMPACT_ATOMS: atom_id res chain seq x y z
N MET A 1 -10.91 44.10 51.39
CA MET A 1 -9.62 43.72 50.82
C MET A 1 -9.60 42.23 50.32
N VAL A 2 -10.04 41.23 51.12
CA VAL A 2 -10.06 39.82 50.69
C VAL A 2 -11.05 39.56 49.54
N VAL A 3 -12.25 40.18 49.52
CA VAL A 3 -13.26 40.03 48.46
C VAL A 3 -12.77 40.61 47.12
N SER A 4 -12.02 41.70 47.15
CA SER A 4 -11.44 42.32 45.94
C SER A 4 -10.31 41.46 45.35
N LEU A 5 -9.56 40.73 46.20
CA LEU A 5 -8.49 39.82 45.78
C LEU A 5 -9.06 38.56 45.13
N VAL A 6 -10.15 38.02 45.69
CA VAL A 6 -10.87 36.83 45.13
C VAL A 6 -11.52 37.16 43.79
N MET A 7 -12.11 38.36 43.68
CA MET A 7 -12.74 38.85 42.44
C MET A 7 -11.72 39.14 41.33
N GLY A 8 -10.49 39.56 41.67
CA GLY A 8 -9.37 39.68 40.74
C GLY A 8 -8.85 38.33 40.26
N TRP A 9 -8.83 37.30 41.10
CA TRP A 9 -8.36 35.95 40.71
C TRP A 9 -9.37 35.20 39.84
N THR A 10 -10.67 35.39 40.03
CA THR A 10 -11.70 34.80 39.16
C THR A 10 -11.69 35.39 37.75
N LEU A 11 -11.29 36.67 37.54
CA LEU A 11 -11.11 37.26 36.21
C LEU A 11 -9.90 36.72 35.45
N PHE A 12 -8.87 36.22 36.12
CA PHE A 12 -7.71 35.58 35.47
C PHE A 12 -7.99 34.14 35.02
N CYS A 13 -9.01 33.46 35.56
CA CYS A 13 -9.38 32.10 35.20
C CYS A 13 -10.33 32.03 33.97
N THR A 14 -10.80 33.15 33.43
CA THR A 14 -11.70 33.20 32.28
C THR A 14 -11.00 33.35 30.93
N THR A 15 -9.68 33.24 30.85
CA THR A 15 -8.98 33.12 29.57
C THR A 15 -9.21 31.71 29.01
N GLY A 16 -10.46 31.41 28.71
CA GLY A 16 -10.85 30.22 27.99
C GLY A 16 -10.33 30.30 26.54
N CYS A 17 -9.92 29.16 26.02
CA CYS A 17 -9.38 28.89 24.69
C CYS A 17 -9.96 29.79 23.59
N TRP A 18 -9.32 30.92 23.30
CA TRP A 18 -9.71 31.86 22.22
C TRP A 18 -9.34 31.30 20.82
N ASP A 19 -8.58 30.22 20.74
CA ASP A 19 -8.10 29.66 19.47
C ASP A 19 -8.89 28.40 19.02
N ARG A 20 -10.19 28.36 19.39
CA ARG A 20 -11.05 27.24 18.97
C ARG A 20 -11.73 27.59 17.64
N VAL A 21 -11.15 27.11 16.52
CA VAL A 21 -11.84 27.08 15.23
C VAL A 21 -12.98 26.07 15.32
N GLU A 22 -14.21 26.54 15.10
CA GLU A 22 -15.39 25.65 15.13
C GLU A 22 -15.36 24.62 13.99
N ILE A 23 -15.97 23.45 14.22
CA ILE A 23 -16.02 22.37 13.23
C ILE A 23 -16.65 22.82 11.91
N ASP A 24 -17.61 23.74 11.98
CA ASP A 24 -18.32 24.29 10.81
C ASP A 24 -17.45 25.21 9.95
N GLU A 25 -16.35 25.72 10.48
CA GLU A 25 -15.38 26.57 9.75
C GLU A 25 -14.26 25.75 9.10
N ARG A 26 -14.21 24.42 9.32
CA ARG A 26 -13.17 23.54 8.81
C ARG A 26 -13.59 22.85 7.52
N GLY A 27 -12.72 22.89 6.52
CA GLY A 27 -12.81 22.14 5.27
C GLY A 27 -12.06 20.81 5.38
N PHE A 28 -12.75 19.72 5.69
CA PHE A 28 -12.12 18.42 5.93
C PHE A 28 -11.54 17.84 4.64
N VAL A 29 -10.22 17.83 4.50
CA VAL A 29 -9.50 17.14 3.44
C VAL A 29 -9.36 15.66 3.83
N VAL A 30 -9.87 14.76 3.00
CA VAL A 30 -9.89 13.30 3.27
C VAL A 30 -9.00 12.51 2.32
N GLY A 31 -8.69 13.07 1.14
CA GLY A 31 -7.80 12.46 0.16
C GLY A 31 -6.99 13.51 -0.58
N VAL A 32 -5.77 13.14 -0.96
CA VAL A 32 -4.88 13.96 -1.78
C VAL A 32 -4.33 13.11 -2.92
N GLY A 33 -4.47 13.59 -4.15
CA GLY A 33 -3.83 13.03 -5.34
C GLY A 33 -2.75 13.97 -5.85
N ILE A 34 -1.58 13.43 -6.21
CA ILE A 34 -0.43 14.22 -6.67
C ILE A 34 0.02 13.71 -8.02
N ASP A 35 -0.07 14.58 -9.01
CA ASP A 35 0.22 14.32 -10.41
C ASP A 35 1.22 15.31 -10.98
N ILE A 36 1.66 15.04 -12.19
CA ILE A 36 2.37 15.99 -13.06
C ILE A 36 1.35 16.59 -14.03
N PRO A 37 1.38 17.92 -14.32
CA PRO A 37 0.55 18.52 -15.34
C PRO A 37 0.83 17.94 -16.72
N ASP A 38 -0.21 17.65 -17.52
CA ASP A 38 -0.08 17.29 -18.91
C ASP A 38 0.39 18.48 -19.77
N GLU A 39 0.83 18.21 -21.01
CA GLU A 39 1.24 19.25 -21.96
C GLU A 39 0.12 20.29 -22.20
N GLN A 40 -1.14 19.87 -22.21
CA GLN A 40 -2.29 20.78 -22.35
C GLN A 40 -2.52 21.64 -21.10
N GLU A 41 -2.20 21.13 -19.93
CA GLU A 41 -2.29 21.84 -18.65
C GLU A 41 -1.06 22.74 -18.43
N GLN A 42 0.06 22.51 -19.14
CA GLN A 42 1.27 23.32 -19.09
C GLN A 42 1.07 24.71 -19.74
N GLY A 43 0.24 24.83 -20.76
CA GLY A 43 -0.06 26.10 -21.46
C GLY A 43 -0.94 27.09 -20.70
N ALA A 44 -1.59 26.67 -19.62
CA ALA A 44 -2.49 27.48 -18.80
C ALA A 44 -1.83 28.03 -17.51
N ALA A 45 -0.50 28.15 -17.48
CA ALA A 45 0.22 28.66 -16.32
C ALA A 45 -0.10 30.15 -16.12
N GLU A 46 -0.80 30.48 -15.02
CA GLU A 46 -0.73 31.80 -14.43
C GLU A 46 0.75 32.10 -14.14
N GLU A 47 1.22 33.30 -14.53
CA GLU A 47 2.59 33.78 -14.36
C GLU A 47 3.10 33.53 -12.93
N GLY A 48 3.90 32.49 -12.74
CA GLY A 48 4.57 32.15 -11.50
C GLY A 48 5.99 31.69 -11.83
N ASN A 49 6.97 32.31 -11.20
CA ASN A 49 8.41 32.13 -11.38
C ASN A 49 8.79 30.65 -11.59
N GLY A 50 9.25 30.35 -12.81
CA GLY A 50 9.58 29.01 -13.26
C GLY A 50 10.78 28.39 -12.55
N PHE A 51 10.52 27.59 -11.55
CA PHE A 51 11.36 26.45 -11.23
C PHE A 51 10.73 25.20 -11.87
N ALA A 52 10.98 25.02 -13.17
CA ALA A 52 10.38 24.00 -14.03
C ALA A 52 10.63 22.54 -13.59
N GLU A 53 11.46 22.31 -12.58
CA GLU A 53 11.77 20.96 -12.09
C GLU A 53 10.73 20.38 -11.13
N ARG A 54 9.91 21.23 -10.47
CA ARG A 54 8.93 20.84 -9.45
C ARG A 54 7.57 21.45 -9.73
N ASP A 55 6.90 20.96 -10.76
CA ASP A 55 5.55 21.38 -11.13
C ASP A 55 4.60 20.23 -10.80
N TYR A 56 3.74 20.44 -9.81
CA TYR A 56 2.76 19.47 -9.34
C TYR A 56 1.35 19.90 -9.65
N LEU A 57 0.51 18.94 -9.97
CA LEU A 57 -0.94 19.07 -10.02
C LEU A 57 -1.52 18.30 -8.82
N VAL A 58 -1.99 19.04 -7.81
CA VAL A 58 -2.50 18.43 -6.57
C VAL A 58 -4.01 18.52 -6.51
N THR A 59 -4.66 17.39 -6.37
CA THR A 59 -6.11 17.26 -6.21
C THR A 59 -6.44 16.97 -4.76
N TYR A 60 -7.18 17.86 -4.12
CA TYR A 60 -7.69 17.70 -2.76
C TYR A 60 -9.15 17.28 -2.81
N GLN A 61 -9.50 16.19 -2.11
CA GLN A 61 -10.88 15.78 -1.92
C GLN A 61 -11.39 16.28 -0.57
N LEU A 62 -12.40 17.15 -0.61
CA LEU A 62 -12.99 17.78 0.56
C LEU A 62 -14.40 17.24 0.82
N VAL A 63 -14.72 17.03 2.10
CA VAL A 63 -16.04 16.59 2.53
C VAL A 63 -16.99 17.78 2.67
N VAL A 64 -18.25 17.55 2.30
CA VAL A 64 -19.37 18.46 2.60
C VAL A 64 -20.18 17.87 3.76
N PRO A 65 -19.90 18.21 5.03
CA PRO A 65 -20.49 17.52 6.19
C PRO A 65 -22.02 17.58 6.22
N SER A 66 -22.62 18.69 5.75
CA SER A 66 -24.06 18.87 5.68
C SER A 66 -24.78 17.93 4.72
N ARG A 67 -24.04 17.32 3.77
CA ARG A 67 -24.55 16.39 2.76
C ARG A 67 -24.28 14.92 3.08
N LEU A 68 -23.53 14.64 4.14
CA LEU A 68 -23.40 13.27 4.63
C LEU A 68 -24.77 12.76 5.05
N LYS A 69 -25.24 11.67 4.42
CA LYS A 69 -26.56 11.10 4.69
C LYS A 69 -26.68 10.73 6.16
N ARG A 70 -27.72 11.22 6.82
CA ARG A 70 -28.18 10.66 8.09
C ARG A 70 -28.84 9.30 7.78
N ALA A 71 -28.53 8.29 8.58
CA ALA A 71 -29.16 7.00 8.46
C ALA A 71 -30.70 7.16 8.42
N GLY A 72 -31.35 6.80 7.29
CA GLY A 72 -32.80 6.87 7.11
C GLY A 72 -33.35 7.99 6.22
N SER A 73 -32.54 8.90 5.67
CA SER A 73 -33.04 9.91 4.72
C SER A 73 -32.86 9.44 3.28
N SER A 74 -33.94 8.96 2.66
CA SER A 74 -34.03 8.76 1.20
C SER A 74 -34.30 10.11 0.55
N GLY A 75 -33.32 10.66 -0.21
CA GLY A 75 -33.58 11.72 -1.13
C GLY A 75 -32.75 12.99 -1.00
N SER A 76 -31.54 12.97 -1.48
CA SER A 76 -30.94 14.04 -2.30
C SER A 76 -29.76 13.44 -3.05
N SER A 77 -29.68 13.70 -4.36
CA SER A 77 -28.59 13.28 -5.25
C SER A 77 -27.33 14.15 -5.07
N ASP A 78 -27.27 14.93 -4.01
CA ASP A 78 -26.18 15.88 -3.76
C ASP A 78 -24.92 15.14 -3.28
N GLN A 79 -23.83 15.40 -3.98
CA GLN A 79 -22.53 14.81 -3.72
C GLN A 79 -21.98 15.24 -2.36
N SER A 80 -21.59 14.27 -1.52
CA SER A 80 -21.07 14.50 -0.15
C SER A 80 -19.63 15.02 -0.12
N TYR A 81 -18.99 15.16 -1.27
CA TYR A 81 -17.61 15.64 -1.44
C TYR A 81 -17.47 16.47 -2.72
N PHE A 82 -16.37 17.18 -2.83
CA PHE A 82 -15.90 17.80 -4.07
C PHE A 82 -14.39 17.77 -4.14
N ASN A 83 -13.85 17.86 -5.36
CA ASN A 83 -12.42 17.86 -5.61
C ASN A 83 -12.00 19.27 -6.07
N ILE A 84 -10.89 19.76 -5.51
CA ILE A 84 -10.20 20.96 -5.97
C ILE A 84 -8.82 20.57 -6.46
N THR A 85 -8.50 20.89 -7.70
CA THR A 85 -7.18 20.66 -8.28
C THR A 85 -6.44 21.99 -8.39
N LEU A 86 -5.22 22.03 -7.89
CA LEU A 86 -4.33 23.18 -7.89
C LEU A 86 -2.99 22.82 -8.51
N ARG A 87 -2.38 23.79 -9.20
CA ARG A 87 -1.04 23.66 -9.77
C ARG A 87 -0.06 24.57 -9.06
N GLY A 88 1.17 24.11 -8.84
CA GLY A 88 2.27 24.87 -8.24
C GLY A 88 3.48 24.02 -7.87
N ASP A 89 4.48 24.68 -7.33
CA ASP A 89 5.83 24.12 -7.14
C ASP A 89 6.03 23.40 -5.81
N THR A 90 5.25 23.75 -4.78
CA THR A 90 5.37 23.15 -3.44
C THR A 90 4.01 22.81 -2.83
N LEU A 91 3.95 21.71 -2.09
CA LEU A 91 2.72 21.32 -1.39
C LEU A 91 2.29 22.37 -0.36
N SER A 92 3.25 23.03 0.31
CA SER A 92 2.95 24.09 1.28
C SER A 92 2.27 25.29 0.63
N SER A 93 2.77 25.77 -0.52
CA SER A 93 2.14 26.87 -1.26
C SER A 93 0.78 26.49 -1.81
N LEU A 94 0.62 25.24 -2.26
CA LEU A 94 -0.66 24.72 -2.75
C LEU A 94 -1.69 24.59 -1.63
N THR A 95 -1.29 24.16 -0.44
CA THR A 95 -2.17 24.13 0.74
C THR A 95 -2.59 25.54 1.17
N ALA A 96 -1.67 26.52 1.13
CA ALA A 96 -2.03 27.92 1.37
C ALA A 96 -2.99 28.45 0.29
N LYS A 97 -2.73 28.13 -1.00
CA LYS A 97 -3.63 28.50 -2.12
C LYS A 97 -5.00 27.83 -2.00
N LEU A 98 -5.09 26.63 -1.44
CA LEU A 98 -6.36 25.94 -1.18
C LEU A 98 -7.27 26.77 -0.26
N SER A 99 -6.71 27.41 0.76
CA SER A 99 -7.47 28.29 1.69
C SER A 99 -8.16 29.45 0.98
N SER A 100 -7.62 29.94 -0.14
CA SER A 100 -8.24 30.99 -0.94
C SER A 100 -9.29 30.48 -1.95
N LYS A 101 -9.38 29.17 -2.14
CA LYS A 101 -10.35 28.53 -3.04
C LYS A 101 -11.51 27.86 -2.33
N THR A 102 -11.51 27.88 -0.99
CA THR A 102 -12.57 27.31 -0.15
C THR A 102 -13.10 28.37 0.79
N SER A 103 -14.38 28.28 1.14
CA SER A 103 -15.00 29.13 2.17
C SER A 103 -14.64 28.67 3.60
N ARG A 104 -13.87 27.61 3.75
CA ARG A 104 -13.50 27.00 5.04
C ARG A 104 -12.01 26.74 5.08
N SER A 105 -11.39 26.84 6.25
CA SER A 105 -9.97 26.54 6.41
C SER A 105 -9.70 25.05 6.15
N PRO A 106 -8.78 24.68 5.24
CA PRO A 106 -8.40 23.30 5.04
C PRO A 106 -7.92 22.64 6.33
N PHE A 107 -8.40 21.43 6.61
CA PHE A 107 -8.11 20.68 7.82
C PHE A 107 -7.77 19.24 7.49
N PHE A 108 -6.59 18.80 7.88
CA PHE A 108 -6.00 17.53 7.40
C PHE A 108 -5.98 16.41 8.44
N GLU A 109 -6.45 16.61 9.67
CA GLU A 109 -6.46 15.52 10.68
C GLU A 109 -7.27 14.28 10.26
N HIS A 110 -8.18 14.46 9.29
CA HIS A 110 -9.00 13.37 8.73
C HIS A 110 -8.50 12.85 7.38
N LEU A 111 -7.30 13.23 6.97
CA LEU A 111 -6.69 12.72 5.74
C LEU A 111 -6.45 11.21 5.87
N GLN A 112 -7.05 10.43 4.97
CA GLN A 112 -7.04 8.97 4.98
C GLN A 112 -6.03 8.39 3.99
N VAL A 113 -5.91 9.02 2.80
CA VAL A 113 -5.04 8.51 1.74
C VAL A 113 -4.35 9.64 0.98
N VAL A 114 -3.07 9.42 0.68
CA VAL A 114 -2.29 10.16 -0.31
C VAL A 114 -1.96 9.21 -1.46
N ILE A 115 -2.31 9.61 -2.67
CA ILE A 115 -2.02 8.87 -3.90
C ILE A 115 -1.02 9.69 -4.70
N VAL A 116 0.14 9.10 -4.98
CA VAL A 116 1.18 9.71 -5.82
C VAL A 116 1.21 8.97 -7.15
N SER A 117 1.09 9.69 -8.26
CA SER A 117 1.19 9.04 -9.58
C SER A 117 2.59 8.48 -9.82
N ASP A 118 2.69 7.41 -10.59
CA ASP A 118 3.97 6.80 -10.95
C ASP A 118 4.88 7.79 -11.68
N GLN A 119 4.34 8.71 -12.45
CA GLN A 119 5.09 9.77 -13.12
C GLN A 119 5.78 10.71 -12.12
N VAL A 120 5.10 11.10 -11.04
CA VAL A 120 5.70 11.88 -9.95
C VAL A 120 6.77 11.06 -9.24
N ALA A 121 6.43 9.81 -8.89
CA ALA A 121 7.30 8.93 -8.11
C ALA A 121 8.61 8.55 -8.85
N ARG A 122 8.64 8.65 -10.20
CA ARG A 122 9.85 8.47 -11.04
C ARG A 122 10.80 9.66 -11.00
N ARG A 123 10.31 10.88 -10.67
CA ARG A 123 11.18 12.05 -10.60
C ARG A 123 12.12 11.98 -9.40
N GLU A 124 13.36 12.35 -9.61
CA GLU A 124 14.38 12.33 -8.56
C GLU A 124 13.99 13.25 -7.39
N GLY A 125 14.05 12.71 -6.18
CA GLY A 125 13.73 13.41 -4.95
C GLY A 125 12.25 13.75 -4.74
N ALA A 126 11.38 13.69 -5.77
CA ALA A 126 10.01 14.16 -5.67
C ALA A 126 9.20 13.36 -4.63
N PHE A 127 9.32 12.04 -4.65
CA PHE A 127 8.59 11.20 -3.71
C PHE A 127 9.03 11.42 -2.26
N SER A 128 10.33 11.52 -2.00
CA SER A 128 10.86 11.78 -0.67
C SER A 128 10.46 13.16 -0.14
N ASP A 129 10.49 14.20 -0.99
CA ASP A 129 10.08 15.55 -0.63
C ASP A 129 8.57 15.62 -0.29
N ILE A 130 7.74 14.91 -1.05
CA ILE A 130 6.31 14.78 -0.77
C ILE A 130 6.08 14.09 0.59
N MET A 131 6.77 12.98 0.85
CA MET A 131 6.62 12.28 2.13
C MET A 131 7.13 13.13 3.31
N ASP A 132 8.22 13.86 3.13
CA ASP A 132 8.76 14.77 4.14
C ASP A 132 7.76 15.89 4.48
N TYR A 133 7.09 16.47 3.48
CA TYR A 133 6.01 17.43 3.70
C TYR A 133 4.91 16.85 4.62
N PHE A 134 4.38 15.66 4.28
CA PHE A 134 3.32 15.04 5.09
C PHE A 134 3.78 14.63 6.50
N VAL A 135 5.06 14.32 6.69
CA VAL A 135 5.60 13.99 8.01
C VAL A 135 5.80 15.23 8.89
N ARG A 136 6.15 16.37 8.29
CA ARG A 136 6.37 17.65 9.00
C ARG A 136 5.10 18.39 9.34
N GLU A 137 4.03 18.15 8.60
CA GLU A 137 2.75 18.83 8.83
C GLU A 137 2.10 18.32 10.13
N LYS A 138 1.77 19.28 11.03
CA LYS A 138 1.34 18.97 12.41
C LYS A 138 0.02 18.21 12.48
N GLU A 139 -0.87 18.43 11.52
CA GLU A 139 -2.19 17.79 11.46
C GLU A 139 -2.14 16.37 10.88
N MET A 140 -1.01 15.94 10.31
CA MET A 140 -0.89 14.67 9.61
C MET A 140 -0.60 13.50 10.55
N ARG A 141 -1.36 12.43 10.35
CA ARG A 141 -1.15 11.20 11.14
C ARG A 141 -0.15 10.28 10.44
N ARG A 142 0.77 9.70 11.19
CA ARG A 142 1.71 8.68 10.67
C ARG A 142 1.02 7.40 10.17
N SER A 143 -0.24 7.18 10.54
CA SER A 143 -1.08 6.08 10.07
C SER A 143 -1.74 6.33 8.72
N LEU A 144 -1.56 7.52 8.12
CA LEU A 144 -2.03 7.88 6.79
C LEU A 144 -1.58 6.84 5.76
N SER A 145 -2.50 6.40 4.91
CA SER A 145 -2.20 5.46 3.83
C SER A 145 -1.54 6.18 2.66
N VAL A 146 -0.43 5.64 2.17
CA VAL A 146 0.28 6.12 0.98
C VAL A 146 0.13 5.06 -0.11
N MET A 147 -0.24 5.49 -1.30
CA MET A 147 -0.40 4.61 -2.47
C MET A 147 0.30 5.21 -3.69
N VAL A 148 0.72 4.36 -4.59
CA VAL A 148 1.18 4.78 -5.92
C VAL A 148 0.12 4.39 -6.94
N SER A 149 -0.22 5.32 -7.83
CA SER A 149 -1.15 5.01 -8.92
C SER A 149 -0.41 4.68 -10.20
N ASN A 150 -0.93 3.68 -10.92
CA ASN A 150 -0.62 3.49 -12.33
C ASN A 150 -1.55 4.41 -13.14
N GLY A 151 -1.02 5.55 -13.57
CA GLY A 151 -1.78 6.65 -14.15
C GLY A 151 -2.11 7.77 -13.15
N LYS A 152 -2.99 8.70 -13.54
CA LYS A 152 -3.28 9.91 -12.76
C LYS A 152 -4.02 9.63 -11.46
N ALA A 153 -3.51 10.14 -10.36
CA ALA A 153 -4.15 10.11 -9.05
C ALA A 153 -5.46 10.91 -9.02
N LYS A 154 -5.52 12.03 -9.75
CA LYS A 154 -6.74 12.84 -9.97
C LYS A 154 -7.90 12.01 -10.49
N ASP A 155 -7.65 11.14 -11.46
CA ASP A 155 -8.70 10.34 -12.08
C ASP A 155 -9.28 9.33 -11.09
N ILE A 156 -8.44 8.73 -10.24
CA ILE A 156 -8.86 7.81 -9.18
C ILE A 156 -9.78 8.52 -8.18
N LEU A 157 -9.43 9.73 -7.75
CA LEU A 157 -10.25 10.52 -6.83
C LEU A 157 -11.55 11.03 -7.46
N ASN A 158 -11.71 10.98 -8.78
CA ASN A 158 -12.92 11.35 -9.49
C ASN A 158 -13.88 10.19 -9.76
N ILE A 159 -13.45 8.93 -9.53
CA ILE A 159 -14.33 7.76 -9.69
C ILE A 159 -15.39 7.75 -8.60
N LYS A 160 -16.65 7.55 -8.99
CA LYS A 160 -17.75 7.33 -8.05
C LYS A 160 -17.86 5.83 -7.75
N PRO A 161 -17.46 5.38 -6.56
CA PRO A 161 -17.59 3.97 -6.21
C PRO A 161 -19.08 3.60 -6.00
N PRO A 162 -19.48 2.34 -6.35
CA PRO A 162 -20.90 1.96 -6.34
C PRO A 162 -21.49 1.81 -4.91
N ASN A 163 -20.66 1.51 -3.92
CA ASN A 163 -21.08 1.14 -2.57
C ASN A 163 -20.61 2.12 -1.48
N GLU A 164 -19.95 3.20 -1.84
CA GLU A 164 -19.49 4.23 -0.91
C GLU A 164 -19.80 5.63 -1.42
N GLU A 165 -20.03 6.56 -0.51
CA GLU A 165 -20.36 7.94 -0.88
C GLU A 165 -19.16 8.71 -1.45
N MET A 166 -17.92 8.29 -1.09
CA MET A 166 -16.70 8.99 -1.46
C MET A 166 -15.62 8.01 -1.94
N PRO A 167 -14.87 8.36 -3.01
CA PRO A 167 -13.71 7.58 -3.46
C PRO A 167 -12.72 7.28 -2.34
N THR A 168 -12.34 8.27 -1.56
CA THR A 168 -11.36 8.11 -0.47
C THR A 168 -11.79 7.09 0.56
N LYS A 169 -13.09 7.07 0.93
CA LYS A 169 -13.62 6.09 1.89
C LYS A 169 -13.56 4.69 1.32
N PHE A 170 -13.94 4.52 0.05
CA PHE A 170 -13.81 3.25 -0.66
C PHE A 170 -12.36 2.77 -0.69
N ILE A 171 -11.42 3.63 -1.12
CA ILE A 171 -10.00 3.31 -1.22
C ILE A 171 -9.45 2.91 0.14
N HIS A 172 -9.75 3.67 1.19
CA HIS A 172 -9.29 3.39 2.55
C HIS A 172 -9.77 2.03 3.06
N SER A 173 -11.05 1.69 2.83
CA SER A 173 -11.62 0.41 3.25
C SER A 173 -11.09 -0.75 2.40
N ALA A 174 -11.07 -0.59 1.07
CA ALA A 174 -10.60 -1.62 0.15
C ALA A 174 -9.12 -1.95 0.34
N ALA A 175 -8.28 -0.95 0.65
CA ALA A 175 -6.86 -1.15 0.93
C ALA A 175 -6.58 -2.10 2.11
N GLN A 176 -7.54 -2.25 3.03
CA GLN A 176 -7.42 -3.10 4.21
C GLN A 176 -7.85 -4.55 3.99
N ASN A 177 -8.46 -4.87 2.82
CA ASN A 177 -8.96 -6.21 2.51
C ASN A 177 -7.83 -7.20 2.14
N THR A 178 -6.67 -7.04 2.73
CA THR A 178 -5.49 -7.89 2.48
C THR A 178 -5.66 -9.32 3.01
N GLN A 179 -6.71 -9.59 3.79
CA GLN A 179 -7.05 -10.94 4.23
C GLN A 179 -7.73 -11.76 3.13
N GLU A 180 -8.36 -11.08 2.16
CA GLU A 180 -9.11 -11.71 1.08
C GLU A 180 -8.23 -12.00 -0.15
N SER A 181 -7.01 -11.43 -0.20
CA SER A 181 -6.15 -11.60 -1.36
C SER A 181 -4.66 -11.54 -1.02
N SER A 182 -3.94 -12.59 -1.35
CA SER A 182 -2.46 -12.60 -1.29
C SER A 182 -1.80 -11.63 -2.28
N ARG A 183 -2.54 -11.16 -3.30
CA ARG A 183 -2.07 -10.26 -4.37
C ARG A 183 -2.05 -8.79 -4.00
N MET A 184 -2.52 -8.45 -2.80
CA MET A 184 -2.50 -7.10 -2.25
C MET A 184 -1.34 -6.98 -1.26
N LEU A 185 -0.56 -5.89 -1.39
CA LEU A 185 0.42 -5.55 -0.38
C LEU A 185 -0.30 -5.06 0.89
N GLU A 186 0.30 -5.23 2.06
CA GLU A 186 -0.19 -4.59 3.29
C GLU A 186 -0.27 -3.06 3.13
N VAL A 187 -1.17 -2.40 3.87
CA VAL A 187 -1.36 -0.95 3.79
C VAL A 187 -0.04 -0.22 4.06
N SER A 188 0.43 0.53 3.07
CA SER A 188 1.64 1.32 3.18
C SER A 188 1.37 2.59 3.99
N ARG A 189 1.79 2.60 5.24
CA ARG A 189 1.56 3.73 6.13
C ARG A 189 2.70 4.74 6.05
N LEU A 190 2.37 6.04 6.09
CA LEU A 190 3.34 7.15 6.00
C LEU A 190 4.54 6.96 6.92
N GLY A 191 4.32 6.54 8.17
CA GLY A 191 5.41 6.32 9.12
C GLY A 191 6.37 5.21 8.72
N LYS A 192 5.86 4.11 8.12
CA LYS A 192 6.69 2.99 7.62
C LYS A 192 7.44 3.40 6.34
N VAL A 193 6.75 4.06 5.41
CA VAL A 193 7.36 4.57 4.16
C VAL A 193 8.49 5.55 4.47
N HIS A 194 8.26 6.52 5.38
CA HIS A 194 9.29 7.47 5.78
C HIS A 194 10.48 6.79 6.45
N ALA A 195 10.26 5.75 7.27
CA ALA A 195 11.34 4.99 7.87
C ALA A 195 12.20 4.26 6.81
N SER A 196 11.60 3.69 5.77
CA SER A 196 12.33 3.07 4.65
C SER A 196 13.15 4.10 3.86
N LEU A 197 12.57 5.28 3.57
CA LEU A 197 13.28 6.38 2.92
C LEU A 197 14.52 6.82 3.69
N LEU A 198 14.43 6.93 5.02
CA LEU A 198 15.55 7.32 5.89
C LEU A 198 16.64 6.25 5.97
N LYS A 199 16.24 4.97 6.00
CA LYS A 199 17.19 3.85 6.04
C LYS A 199 17.85 3.57 4.70
N ARG A 200 17.28 4.09 3.62
CA ARG A 200 17.68 3.79 2.24
C ARG A 200 17.54 2.31 1.89
N ASP A 201 16.58 1.63 2.52
CA ASP A 201 16.21 0.27 2.17
C ASP A 201 15.24 0.30 0.97
N SER A 202 15.38 -0.61 0.01
CA SER A 202 14.39 -0.79 -1.06
C SER A 202 13.05 -1.27 -0.47
N PHE A 203 11.95 -0.76 -0.98
CA PHE A 203 10.64 -1.02 -0.39
C PHE A 203 9.51 -1.06 -1.43
N LEU A 204 8.37 -1.58 -0.99
CA LEU A 204 7.15 -1.65 -1.79
C LEU A 204 6.07 -0.73 -1.23
N ILE A 205 5.27 -0.16 -2.14
CA ILE A 205 4.06 0.61 -1.82
C ILE A 205 2.87 -0.02 -2.53
N GLN A 206 1.73 -0.03 -1.86
CA GLN A 206 0.47 -0.56 -2.39
C GLN A 206 0.10 0.16 -3.69
N LEU A 207 -0.19 -0.63 -4.74
CA LEU A 207 -0.56 -0.13 -6.05
C LEU A 207 -2.07 0.04 -6.17
N ILE A 208 -2.48 1.17 -6.74
CA ILE A 208 -3.87 1.47 -7.07
C ILE A 208 -3.98 1.84 -8.56
N SER A 209 -5.02 1.37 -9.22
CA SER A 209 -5.26 1.63 -10.65
C SER A 209 -6.74 1.74 -10.95
N ILE A 210 -7.05 2.15 -12.18
CA ILE A 210 -8.40 2.16 -12.74
C ILE A 210 -8.51 1.01 -13.75
N THR A 211 -9.51 0.16 -13.60
CA THR A 211 -9.80 -0.90 -14.57
C THR A 211 -10.42 -0.32 -15.86
N LYS A 212 -10.49 -1.14 -16.91
CA LYS A 212 -11.16 -0.77 -18.17
C LYS A 212 -12.64 -0.42 -17.99
N GLU A 213 -13.26 -1.00 -16.95
CA GLU A 213 -14.66 -0.75 -16.56
C GLU A 213 -14.80 0.48 -15.66
N HIS A 214 -13.75 1.32 -15.53
CA HIS A 214 -13.71 2.52 -14.70
C HIS A 214 -13.95 2.26 -13.21
N ASN A 215 -13.50 1.11 -12.71
CA ASN A 215 -13.53 0.79 -11.28
C ASN A 215 -12.15 0.96 -10.66
N ILE A 216 -12.11 1.34 -9.38
CA ILE A 216 -10.88 1.36 -8.59
C ILE A 216 -10.45 -0.08 -8.31
N PHE A 217 -9.17 -0.37 -8.53
CA PHE A 217 -8.59 -1.68 -8.31
C PHE A 217 -7.28 -1.56 -7.55
N ILE A 218 -7.20 -2.24 -6.40
CA ILE A 218 -6.00 -2.28 -5.55
C ILE A 218 -5.40 -3.67 -5.67
N ASN A 219 -4.30 -3.79 -6.42
CA ASN A 219 -3.66 -5.07 -6.71
C ASN A 219 -2.22 -4.81 -7.15
N GLY A 220 -1.28 -5.62 -6.68
CA GLY A 220 0.12 -5.40 -7.00
C GLY A 220 0.81 -4.39 -6.07
N SER A 221 2.02 -4.02 -6.43
CA SER A 221 2.84 -3.07 -5.68
C SER A 221 3.78 -2.27 -6.57
N ALA A 222 4.14 -1.08 -6.10
CA ALA A 222 5.13 -0.20 -6.70
C ALA A 222 6.47 -0.40 -5.99
N LEU A 223 7.51 -0.68 -6.75
CA LEU A 223 8.86 -0.95 -6.28
C LEU A 223 9.69 0.33 -6.24
N PHE A 224 10.28 0.62 -5.10
CA PHE A 224 11.19 1.74 -4.88
C PHE A 224 12.61 1.28 -4.62
N ASP A 225 13.54 1.91 -5.30
CA ASP A 225 14.97 1.82 -5.02
C ASP A 225 15.30 2.63 -3.77
N GLY A 226 15.83 1.98 -2.75
CA GLY A 226 16.13 2.60 -1.46
C GLY A 226 17.22 3.67 -1.53
N ARG A 227 18.18 3.56 -2.44
CA ARG A 227 19.27 4.54 -2.56
C ARG A 227 18.81 5.86 -3.16
N SER A 228 18.11 5.78 -4.28
CA SER A 228 17.60 6.97 -4.99
C SER A 228 16.25 7.45 -4.48
N ASN A 229 15.57 6.64 -3.65
CA ASN A 229 14.21 6.88 -3.18
C ASN A 229 13.20 7.09 -4.34
N ARG A 230 13.45 6.46 -5.49
CA ARG A 230 12.62 6.57 -6.69
C ARG A 230 11.85 5.30 -6.97
N PHE A 231 10.67 5.47 -7.54
CA PHE A 231 9.93 4.38 -8.14
C PHE A 231 10.68 3.86 -9.38
N ILE A 232 10.88 2.55 -9.45
CA ILE A 232 11.63 1.89 -10.53
C ILE A 232 10.80 0.88 -11.32
N GLY A 233 9.67 0.42 -10.80
CA GLY A 233 8.82 -0.52 -11.53
C GLY A 233 7.63 -0.99 -10.74
N PHE A 234 6.74 -1.71 -11.42
CA PHE A 234 5.59 -2.36 -10.82
C PHE A 234 5.85 -3.86 -10.66
N LEU A 235 5.41 -4.42 -9.56
CA LEU A 235 5.16 -5.84 -9.40
C LEU A 235 3.65 -6.05 -9.56
N ASP A 236 3.27 -6.96 -10.42
CA ASP A 236 1.85 -7.30 -10.59
C ASP A 236 1.29 -8.03 -9.36
N GLY A 237 0.01 -8.46 -9.43
CA GLY A 237 -0.61 -9.13 -8.30
C GLY A 237 0.01 -10.50 -8.01
N GLU A 238 0.53 -11.23 -9.00
CA GLU A 238 1.17 -12.53 -8.82
C GLU A 238 2.56 -12.36 -8.20
N ASP A 239 3.35 -11.40 -8.67
CA ASP A 239 4.65 -11.06 -8.11
C ASP A 239 4.55 -10.53 -6.68
N THR A 240 3.53 -9.70 -6.42
CA THR A 240 3.24 -9.22 -5.07
C THR A 240 2.83 -10.36 -4.14
N ALA A 241 2.05 -11.33 -4.61
CA ALA A 241 1.74 -12.54 -3.83
C ALA A 241 3.00 -13.35 -3.52
N GLY A 242 3.87 -13.57 -4.51
CA GLY A 242 5.16 -14.23 -4.30
C GLY A 242 6.02 -13.54 -3.24
N THR A 243 6.09 -12.20 -3.29
CA THR A 243 6.77 -11.39 -2.28
C THR A 243 6.13 -11.53 -0.90
N ASN A 244 4.80 -11.51 -0.82
CA ASN A 244 4.07 -11.65 0.44
C ASN A 244 4.28 -13.03 1.10
N TYR A 245 4.37 -14.11 0.31
CA TYR A 245 4.71 -15.44 0.83
C TYR A 245 6.10 -15.47 1.44
N ILE A 246 7.09 -14.90 0.76
CA ILE A 246 8.49 -14.85 1.25
C ILE A 246 8.61 -13.98 2.49
N ARG A 247 7.84 -12.89 2.59
CA ARG A 247 7.84 -11.95 3.72
C ARG A 247 6.94 -12.36 4.89
N ASP A 248 6.24 -13.49 4.80
CA ASP A 248 5.26 -13.95 5.83
C ASP A 248 4.08 -12.99 6.04
N LEU A 249 3.63 -12.34 4.96
CA LEU A 249 2.57 -11.33 4.99
C LEU A 249 1.22 -11.85 4.49
N VAL A 250 1.15 -13.09 3.96
CA VAL A 250 -0.11 -13.68 3.47
C VAL A 250 -1.01 -14.02 4.65
N LYS A 251 -2.20 -13.41 4.66
CA LYS A 251 -3.22 -13.62 5.71
C LYS A 251 -4.39 -14.48 5.25
N GLY A 252 -4.57 -14.63 3.93
CA GLY A 252 -5.64 -15.39 3.30
C GLY A 252 -5.58 -15.25 1.79
N GLY A 253 -6.66 -15.61 1.12
CA GLY A 253 -6.78 -15.60 -0.34
C GLY A 253 -7.00 -16.99 -0.91
N VAL A 254 -7.19 -17.05 -2.23
CA VAL A 254 -7.51 -18.29 -2.95
C VAL A 254 -6.42 -18.61 -3.98
N ILE A 255 -6.00 -19.87 -4.02
CA ILE A 255 -5.14 -20.42 -5.07
C ILE A 255 -5.99 -21.33 -5.95
N ASN A 256 -5.94 -21.10 -7.25
CA ASN A 256 -6.58 -21.94 -8.25
C ASN A 256 -5.57 -22.97 -8.78
N ALA A 257 -5.63 -24.19 -8.27
CA ALA A 257 -4.80 -25.31 -8.73
C ALA A 257 -5.51 -26.14 -9.79
N LYS A 258 -4.75 -26.78 -10.69
CA LYS A 258 -5.29 -27.71 -11.69
C LYS A 258 -4.89 -29.13 -11.35
N LEU A 259 -5.86 -30.00 -11.15
CA LEU A 259 -5.67 -31.44 -10.97
C LEU A 259 -6.37 -32.21 -12.10
N ASN A 260 -5.61 -32.97 -12.90
CA ASN A 260 -6.12 -33.73 -14.05
C ASN A 260 -6.97 -32.88 -15.02
N GLY A 261 -6.55 -31.63 -15.27
CA GLY A 261 -7.29 -30.67 -16.11
C GLY A 261 -8.51 -30.01 -15.45
N GLN A 262 -8.82 -30.36 -14.22
CA GLN A 262 -9.93 -29.79 -13.45
C GLN A 262 -9.42 -28.67 -12.52
N LEU A 263 -10.18 -27.60 -12.45
CA LEU A 263 -9.87 -26.47 -11.57
C LEU A 263 -10.36 -26.77 -10.15
N VAL A 264 -9.52 -26.45 -9.16
CA VAL A 264 -9.81 -26.56 -7.74
C VAL A 264 -9.40 -25.25 -7.07
N ALA A 265 -10.29 -24.67 -6.30
CA ALA A 265 -10.01 -23.48 -5.50
C ALA A 265 -9.61 -23.89 -4.07
N TYR A 266 -8.40 -23.54 -3.69
CA TYR A 266 -7.87 -23.73 -2.34
C TYR A 266 -7.86 -22.40 -1.59
N GLY A 267 -8.70 -22.29 -0.56
CA GLY A 267 -8.77 -21.13 0.32
C GLY A 267 -7.72 -21.22 1.42
N ILE A 268 -6.87 -20.20 1.50
CA ILE A 268 -5.78 -20.13 2.47
C ILE A 268 -6.32 -19.65 3.81
N GLU A 269 -6.13 -20.43 4.87
CA GLU A 269 -6.49 -20.04 6.24
C GLU A 269 -5.28 -19.57 7.04
N ARG A 270 -4.11 -20.12 6.74
CA ARG A 270 -2.86 -19.80 7.45
C ARG A 270 -1.66 -20.01 6.58
N VAL A 271 -0.72 -19.09 6.66
CA VAL A 271 0.65 -19.25 6.15
C VAL A 271 1.62 -19.05 7.29
N LYS A 272 2.73 -19.78 7.27
CA LYS A 272 3.89 -19.59 8.14
C LYS A 272 5.15 -19.78 7.33
N ARG A 273 6.07 -18.83 7.46
CA ARG A 273 7.41 -18.92 6.87
C ARG A 273 8.44 -19.19 7.96
N LYS A 274 9.39 -20.09 7.67
CA LYS A 274 10.64 -20.20 8.40
C LYS A 274 11.77 -19.83 7.45
N MET A 275 12.75 -19.08 7.93
CA MET A 275 13.92 -18.71 7.15
C MET A 275 15.18 -18.92 7.96
N HIS A 276 16.23 -19.39 7.31
CA HIS A 276 17.57 -19.35 7.83
C HIS A 276 18.56 -19.05 6.70
N ALA A 277 19.71 -18.48 7.05
CA ALA A 277 20.76 -18.15 6.10
C ALA A 277 22.03 -18.91 6.45
N GLN A 278 22.74 -19.32 5.42
CA GLN A 278 24.09 -19.87 5.51
C GLN A 278 25.04 -18.96 4.77
N ILE A 279 26.06 -18.47 5.47
CA ILE A 279 27.10 -17.63 4.90
C ILE A 279 28.37 -18.45 4.78
N THR A 280 28.86 -18.61 3.55
CA THR A 280 30.07 -19.39 3.23
C THR A 280 31.13 -18.42 2.73
N GLY A 281 32.31 -18.46 3.37
CA GLY A 281 33.35 -17.46 3.10
C GLY A 281 32.91 -16.06 3.51
N GLU A 282 33.34 -15.04 2.75
CA GLU A 282 33.06 -13.63 3.10
C GLU A 282 31.76 -13.09 2.45
N LYS A 283 31.34 -13.61 1.29
CA LYS A 283 30.30 -12.96 0.45
C LYS A 283 29.24 -13.91 -0.12
N GLN A 284 29.37 -15.23 0.05
CA GLN A 284 28.40 -16.16 -0.47
C GLN A 284 27.28 -16.40 0.55
N VAL A 285 26.07 -15.95 0.22
CA VAL A 285 24.89 -16.09 1.09
C VAL A 285 23.90 -17.04 0.42
N THR A 286 23.44 -18.03 1.17
CA THR A 286 22.35 -18.91 0.76
C THR A 286 21.22 -18.81 1.78
N PHE A 287 20.03 -18.44 1.31
CA PHE A 287 18.81 -18.44 2.11
C PHE A 287 18.02 -19.72 1.85
N TYR A 288 17.51 -20.29 2.93
CA TYR A 288 16.56 -21.40 2.90
C TYR A 288 15.25 -20.90 3.50
N ILE A 289 14.20 -20.95 2.69
CA ILE A 289 12.88 -20.42 3.03
C ILE A 289 11.87 -21.56 2.94
N ASP A 290 11.32 -21.96 4.10
CA ASP A 290 10.29 -22.98 4.18
C ASP A 290 8.93 -22.31 4.39
N ILE A 291 8.02 -22.43 3.42
CA ILE A 291 6.67 -21.87 3.43
C ILE A 291 5.70 -23.02 3.74
N HIS A 292 4.95 -22.87 4.82
CA HIS A 292 3.91 -23.81 5.20
C HIS A 292 2.55 -23.15 5.07
N THR A 293 1.66 -23.75 4.27
CA THR A 293 0.28 -23.27 4.13
C THR A 293 -0.71 -24.29 4.67
N MET A 294 -1.83 -23.80 5.17
CA MET A 294 -2.96 -24.61 5.61
C MET A 294 -4.24 -23.94 5.12
N GLY A 295 -5.15 -24.73 4.56
CA GLY A 295 -6.40 -24.20 4.04
C GLY A 295 -7.39 -25.30 3.70
N THR A 296 -8.50 -24.91 3.10
CA THR A 296 -9.64 -25.75 2.75
C THR A 296 -9.93 -25.70 1.25
N LEU A 297 -10.63 -26.70 0.73
CA LEU A 297 -11.16 -26.68 -0.63
C LEU A 297 -12.46 -25.89 -0.64
N GLU A 298 -12.49 -24.77 -1.32
CA GLU A 298 -13.67 -23.89 -1.42
C GLU A 298 -14.55 -24.27 -2.62
N GLN A 299 -13.93 -24.71 -3.72
CA GLN A 299 -14.65 -25.07 -4.92
C GLN A 299 -13.94 -26.18 -5.71
N ILE A 300 -14.73 -27.15 -6.18
CA ILE A 300 -14.28 -28.26 -7.03
C ILE A 300 -15.21 -28.31 -8.24
N TYR A 301 -14.69 -28.17 -9.46
CA TYR A 301 -15.50 -28.02 -10.68
C TYR A 301 -15.97 -29.34 -11.32
N LYS A 302 -15.57 -30.49 -10.82
CA LYS A 302 -16.09 -31.81 -11.25
C LYS A 302 -16.03 -32.77 -10.10
N GLN A 303 -16.79 -33.87 -10.21
CA GLN A 303 -16.75 -34.92 -9.19
C GLN A 303 -15.33 -35.40 -8.95
N MET A 304 -14.84 -35.15 -7.75
CA MET A 304 -13.54 -35.59 -7.27
C MET A 304 -13.75 -36.21 -5.90
N ASP A 305 -13.35 -37.43 -5.75
CA ASP A 305 -13.44 -38.12 -4.46
C ASP A 305 -12.28 -37.67 -3.55
N ILE A 306 -12.57 -36.57 -2.83
CA ILE A 306 -11.62 -35.96 -1.85
C ILE A 306 -11.44 -36.82 -0.59
N THR A 307 -12.15 -37.95 -0.47
CA THR A 307 -11.92 -38.90 0.63
C THR A 307 -10.64 -39.72 0.40
N LYS A 308 -10.22 -39.87 -0.86
CA LYS A 308 -9.02 -40.61 -1.22
C LYS A 308 -7.75 -39.85 -0.88
N LYS A 309 -6.97 -40.39 0.04
CA LYS A 309 -5.67 -39.81 0.47
C LYS A 309 -4.75 -39.47 -0.73
N LYS A 310 -4.71 -40.29 -1.76
CA LYS A 310 -3.91 -40.03 -2.96
C LYS A 310 -4.30 -38.76 -3.69
N ILE A 311 -5.58 -38.44 -3.76
CA ILE A 311 -6.10 -37.21 -4.42
C ILE A 311 -5.66 -35.99 -3.62
N ILE A 312 -5.83 -36.02 -2.30
CA ILE A 312 -5.40 -34.93 -1.41
C ILE A 312 -3.88 -34.68 -1.55
N LEU A 313 -3.04 -35.72 -1.46
CA LEU A 313 -1.59 -35.57 -1.60
C LEU A 313 -1.18 -35.00 -2.98
N THR A 314 -1.88 -35.43 -4.06
CA THR A 314 -1.59 -34.87 -5.39
C THR A 314 -2.03 -33.40 -5.49
N LEU A 315 -3.10 -33.01 -4.81
CA LEU A 315 -3.57 -31.64 -4.78
C LEU A 315 -2.62 -30.74 -3.97
N GLU A 316 -2.17 -31.21 -2.80
CA GLU A 316 -1.17 -30.52 -1.97
C GLU A 316 0.12 -30.29 -2.79
N ASP A 317 0.62 -31.29 -3.52
CA ASP A 317 1.78 -31.15 -4.40
C ASP A 317 1.56 -30.12 -5.52
N ARG A 318 0.35 -30.03 -6.09
CA ARG A 318 0.03 -28.98 -7.08
C ARG A 318 -0.01 -27.58 -6.49
N ILE A 319 -0.58 -27.42 -5.30
CA ILE A 319 -0.57 -26.15 -4.57
C ILE A 319 0.87 -25.74 -4.26
N ASP A 320 1.69 -26.68 -3.78
CA ASP A 320 3.11 -26.45 -3.51
C ASP A 320 3.86 -25.97 -4.76
N GLN A 321 3.64 -26.62 -5.91
CA GLN A 321 4.23 -26.24 -7.19
C GLN A 321 3.80 -24.85 -7.63
N ASP A 322 2.54 -24.47 -7.47
CA ASP A 322 2.04 -23.14 -7.85
C ASP A 322 2.63 -22.03 -6.96
N ILE A 323 2.68 -22.25 -5.64
CA ILE A 323 3.33 -21.28 -4.72
C ILE A 323 4.84 -21.20 -5.01
N ALA A 324 5.51 -22.33 -5.22
CA ALA A 324 6.93 -22.35 -5.56
C ALA A 324 7.20 -21.62 -6.88
N ARG A 325 6.33 -21.77 -7.87
CA ARG A 325 6.44 -21.08 -9.17
C ARG A 325 6.40 -19.56 -9.00
N ILE A 326 5.38 -19.01 -8.30
CA ILE A 326 5.25 -17.57 -8.13
C ILE A 326 6.36 -16.99 -7.25
N THR A 327 6.77 -17.69 -6.20
CA THR A 327 7.85 -17.24 -5.32
C THR A 327 9.22 -17.25 -6.02
N ASN A 328 9.53 -18.29 -6.78
CA ASN A 328 10.77 -18.32 -7.57
C ASN A 328 10.75 -17.32 -8.73
N HIS A 329 9.57 -17.05 -9.32
CA HIS A 329 9.43 -16.04 -10.38
C HIS A 329 9.77 -14.66 -9.87
N VAL A 330 9.16 -14.22 -8.75
CA VAL A 330 9.44 -12.90 -8.18
C VAL A 330 10.88 -12.77 -7.69
N VAL A 331 11.48 -13.82 -7.11
CA VAL A 331 12.91 -13.82 -6.76
C VAL A 331 13.76 -13.53 -7.99
N LYS A 332 13.46 -14.20 -9.12
CA LYS A 332 14.18 -13.97 -10.38
C LYS A 332 14.08 -12.53 -10.86
N ILE A 333 12.87 -11.97 -10.89
CA ILE A 333 12.62 -10.56 -11.26
C ILE A 333 13.41 -9.63 -10.34
N LEU A 334 13.31 -9.80 -9.04
CA LEU A 334 13.96 -8.93 -8.06
C LEU A 334 15.48 -9.01 -8.12
N GLN A 335 16.05 -10.20 -8.37
CA GLN A 335 17.49 -10.38 -8.48
C GLN A 335 18.07 -9.99 -9.84
N GLN A 336 17.39 -10.31 -10.96
CA GLN A 336 17.93 -10.17 -12.31
C GLN A 336 17.54 -8.85 -12.97
N ASP A 337 16.28 -8.40 -12.80
CA ASP A 337 15.78 -7.23 -13.51
C ASP A 337 15.96 -5.95 -12.68
N TYR A 338 15.78 -6.04 -11.35
CA TYR A 338 15.86 -4.86 -10.47
C TYR A 338 17.13 -4.81 -9.62
N GLY A 339 17.65 -5.93 -9.15
CA GLY A 339 18.77 -5.97 -8.22
C GLY A 339 18.45 -5.35 -6.86
N ARG A 340 17.19 -5.44 -6.37
CA ARG A 340 16.70 -4.77 -5.16
C ARG A 340 16.01 -5.72 -4.20
N ASP A 341 16.43 -5.67 -2.93
CA ASP A 341 15.96 -6.55 -1.85
C ASP A 341 14.72 -5.99 -1.15
N VAL A 342 13.57 -6.17 -1.77
CA VAL A 342 12.28 -5.91 -1.10
C VAL A 342 11.73 -7.14 -0.38
N LEU A 343 12.50 -8.24 -0.35
CA LEU A 343 12.18 -9.47 0.38
C LEU A 343 12.59 -9.38 1.85
N GLU A 344 13.28 -8.30 2.25
CA GLU A 344 13.79 -8.05 3.60
C GLU A 344 14.88 -9.07 4.03
N LEU A 345 15.64 -9.63 3.07
CA LEU A 345 16.70 -10.60 3.36
C LEU A 345 17.90 -9.94 4.02
N GLY A 346 18.27 -8.72 3.60
CA GLY A 346 19.30 -7.91 4.26
C GLY A 346 18.91 -7.55 5.69
N ALA A 347 17.63 -7.21 5.92
CA ALA A 347 17.12 -6.97 7.27
C ALA A 347 17.21 -8.21 8.16
N TYR A 348 16.92 -9.40 7.60
CA TYR A 348 17.13 -10.67 8.30
C TYR A 348 18.60 -10.89 8.67
N LEU A 349 19.54 -10.67 7.74
CA LEU A 349 20.97 -10.80 8.02
C LEU A 349 21.42 -9.80 9.11
N SER A 350 20.91 -8.59 9.08
CA SER A 350 21.19 -7.58 10.10
C SER A 350 20.74 -8.00 11.50
N GLN A 351 19.67 -8.77 11.62
CA GLN A 351 19.13 -9.23 12.89
C GLN A 351 19.80 -10.52 13.38
N GLU A 352 19.96 -11.51 12.52
CA GLU A 352 20.38 -12.85 12.88
C GLU A 352 21.90 -13.10 12.69
N HIS A 353 22.55 -12.31 11.81
CA HIS A 353 23.95 -12.46 11.41
C HIS A 353 24.70 -11.13 11.40
N TYR A 354 24.52 -10.30 12.44
CA TYR A 354 25.01 -8.91 12.49
C TYR A 354 26.49 -8.75 12.13
N ALA A 355 27.38 -9.58 12.71
CA ALA A 355 28.83 -9.48 12.47
C ALA A 355 29.23 -9.71 11.00
N GLN A 356 28.50 -10.58 10.30
CA GLN A 356 28.70 -10.82 8.86
C GLN A 356 28.03 -9.72 8.02
N TRP A 357 26.82 -9.29 8.42
CA TRP A 357 26.11 -8.21 7.78
C TRP A 357 26.91 -6.93 7.68
N GLU A 358 27.56 -6.51 8.77
CA GLU A 358 28.43 -5.31 8.80
C GLU A 358 29.55 -5.34 7.76
N LYS A 359 30.01 -6.53 7.34
CA LYS A 359 31.05 -6.68 6.31
C LYS A 359 30.51 -6.60 4.87
N ILE A 360 29.22 -6.88 4.66
CA ILE A 360 28.64 -7.01 3.32
C ILE A 360 27.54 -5.99 3.01
N LYS A 361 27.02 -5.25 4.00
CA LYS A 361 25.89 -4.34 3.84
C LYS A 361 26.06 -3.32 2.73
N ASP A 362 27.26 -2.75 2.58
CA ASP A 362 27.54 -1.74 1.54
C ASP A 362 27.57 -2.32 0.12
N ASN A 363 27.71 -3.65 0.02
CA ASN A 363 27.66 -4.39 -1.24
C ASN A 363 26.38 -5.20 -1.43
N TRP A 364 25.37 -5.05 -0.55
CA TRP A 364 24.17 -5.86 -0.59
C TRP A 364 23.32 -5.59 -1.83
N GLU A 365 22.87 -4.36 -2.01
CA GLU A 365 22.12 -3.93 -3.22
C GLU A 365 22.98 -3.06 -4.16
N GLU A 366 24.15 -2.61 -3.71
CA GLU A 366 25.07 -1.74 -4.44
C GLU A 366 26.40 -2.45 -4.70
N GLY A 367 27.32 -1.79 -5.36
CA GLY A 367 28.66 -2.31 -5.63
C GLY A 367 28.62 -3.66 -6.33
N GLU A 368 28.97 -4.74 -5.59
CA GLU A 368 28.94 -6.10 -6.13
C GLU A 368 27.54 -6.68 -6.27
N ASN A 369 26.55 -6.06 -5.67
CA ASN A 369 25.16 -6.49 -5.54
C ASN A 369 25.05 -7.97 -5.11
N LEU A 370 25.38 -8.21 -3.85
CA LEU A 370 25.38 -9.56 -3.29
C LEU A 370 23.98 -10.16 -3.18
N PHE A 371 22.94 -9.31 -3.09
CA PHE A 371 21.55 -9.75 -3.16
C PHE A 371 21.28 -10.49 -4.47
N SER A 372 21.65 -9.91 -5.61
CA SER A 372 21.46 -10.53 -6.93
C SER A 372 22.26 -11.82 -7.11
N LYS A 373 23.35 -12.00 -6.37
CA LYS A 373 24.21 -13.19 -6.41
C LYS A 373 23.87 -14.22 -5.34
N SER A 374 23.01 -13.86 -4.38
CA SER A 374 22.63 -14.77 -3.30
C SER A 374 21.79 -15.93 -3.82
N LYS A 375 21.95 -17.09 -3.24
CA LYS A 375 21.13 -18.26 -3.55
C LYS A 375 19.92 -18.27 -2.64
N ILE A 376 18.72 -18.35 -3.23
CA ILE A 376 17.46 -18.43 -2.49
C ILE A 376 16.80 -19.76 -2.82
N ILE A 377 16.64 -20.61 -1.82
CA ILE A 377 16.07 -21.95 -1.94
C ILE A 377 14.73 -21.94 -1.20
N ILE A 378 13.65 -22.11 -1.94
CA ILE A 378 12.30 -22.08 -1.42
C ILE A 378 11.71 -23.48 -1.44
N LYS A 379 11.20 -23.92 -0.29
CA LYS A 379 10.40 -25.14 -0.15
C LYS A 379 9.00 -24.76 0.31
N VAL A 380 8.01 -25.40 -0.28
CA VAL A 380 6.60 -25.18 0.06
C VAL A 380 6.02 -26.51 0.56
N ASN A 381 5.16 -26.42 1.54
CA ASN A 381 4.43 -27.55 2.08
C ASN A 381 3.02 -27.11 2.47
N SER A 382 2.05 -27.53 1.69
CA SER A 382 0.64 -27.18 1.86
C SER A 382 -0.13 -28.33 2.48
N ILE A 383 -1.05 -27.99 3.36
CA ILE A 383 -1.96 -28.95 4.00
C ILE A 383 -3.39 -28.58 3.63
N VAL A 384 -4.09 -29.50 3.00
CA VAL A 384 -5.51 -29.39 2.70
C VAL A 384 -6.31 -30.00 3.85
N LYS A 385 -7.01 -29.16 4.60
CA LYS A 385 -7.95 -29.62 5.62
C LYS A 385 -9.20 -30.21 4.96
N ARG A 386 -9.71 -31.27 5.52
CA ARG A 386 -11.00 -31.82 5.14
C ARG A 386 -12.11 -31.01 5.81
N THR A 387 -13.00 -30.42 5.01
CA THR A 387 -14.24 -29.82 5.53
C THR A 387 -15.21 -30.95 5.86
N GLY A 388 -15.63 -31.06 7.13
CA GLY A 388 -16.41 -32.18 7.66
C GLY A 388 -17.84 -32.36 7.13
N ASN A 389 -18.34 -31.48 6.24
CA ASN A 389 -19.76 -31.46 5.83
C ASN A 389 -20.04 -31.79 4.36
N VAL A 390 -19.01 -31.91 3.51
CA VAL A 390 -19.20 -32.29 2.09
C VAL A 390 -18.22 -33.40 1.73
N ILE A 391 -18.72 -34.61 1.66
CA ILE A 391 -17.93 -35.81 1.34
C ILE A 391 -17.92 -36.07 -0.17
N GLU A 392 -18.93 -35.64 -0.91
CA GLU A 392 -19.05 -35.78 -2.38
C GLU A 392 -19.73 -34.52 -2.94
N SER A 393 -19.30 -34.07 -4.12
CA SER A 393 -20.09 -33.09 -4.90
C SER A 393 -21.36 -33.77 -5.41
N GLU A 394 -22.51 -33.08 -5.31
CA GLU A 394 -23.79 -33.62 -5.76
C GLU A 394 -23.70 -34.18 -7.19
N LYS A 395 -24.35 -35.34 -7.36
CA LYS A 395 -24.54 -35.97 -8.67
C LYS A 395 -25.68 -35.26 -9.38
N ASP A 396 -25.39 -34.63 -10.53
CA ASP A 396 -26.37 -34.41 -11.59
C ASP A 396 -26.48 -35.65 -12.47
#